data_9a777aa7ca8a264ebd78123ec0747d07
#
_entry.id   9a777aa7ca8a264ebd78123ec0747d07
#
_cell.length_a   1.000
_cell.length_b   1.000
_cell.length_c   1.000
_cell.angle_alpha   90.00
_cell.angle_beta   90.00
_cell.angle_gamma   90.00
#
_symmetry.space_group_name_H-M   'P 1'
#
loop_
_entity.id
_entity.type
_entity.pdbx_description
1 polymer ?
#
loop_
_entity_poly.entity_id
_entity_poly.type
_entity_poly.pdbx_seq_one_letter_code
_entity_poly.pdbx_strand_id
1 'polypeptide(L)'
;MTENKNVFGILGHPLGHTLSPQIHTRLFEISGEQAEYKILDTPPEKLTDSFEYFKSLTGFNITIPYKIDIIKMCDTLDDTAKRYNSVNCIANVNGVSTGYNTDCTGFTKAIGAMGMTLTNKVLLLGCGGVGRMMAIEAVREGGELTIAVRDADIPVAKALCEEIKQNYNSAKVGFCLLSEVK
;
A
#
# COMPACT_ATOMS: atom_id res chain seq x y z
N MET A 1 -24.91 14.41 25.50
CA MET A 1 -23.75 13.57 25.26
C MET A 1 -23.32 13.91 23.82
N THR A 2 -22.18 14.56 23.63
CA THR A 2 -21.63 14.80 22.28
C THR A 2 -21.22 13.43 21.76
N GLU A 3 -21.95 12.92 20.76
CA GLU A 3 -21.51 11.74 20.02
C GLU A 3 -20.09 12.02 19.51
N ASN A 4 -19.13 11.21 19.95
CA ASN A 4 -17.75 11.32 19.49
C ASN A 4 -17.76 10.92 18.00
N LYS A 5 -17.77 11.91 17.12
CA LYS A 5 -17.80 11.70 15.67
C LYS A 5 -16.49 11.00 15.26
N ASN A 6 -16.60 9.91 14.53
CA ASN A 6 -15.44 9.23 13.98
C ASN A 6 -14.66 10.17 13.04
N VAL A 7 -13.34 10.23 13.20
CA VAL A 7 -12.47 11.08 12.39
C VAL A 7 -11.45 10.22 11.69
N PHE A 8 -11.43 10.32 10.36
CA PHE A 8 -10.49 9.65 9.48
C PHE A 8 -9.66 10.68 8.70
N GLY A 9 -8.67 10.21 7.94
CA GLY A 9 -7.89 11.09 7.10
C GLY A 9 -7.00 10.38 6.09
N ILE A 10 -6.27 11.18 5.29
CA ILE A 10 -5.18 10.71 4.45
C ILE A 10 -3.89 11.45 4.80
N LEU A 11 -2.86 10.70 5.14
CA LEU A 11 -1.50 11.17 5.41
C LEU A 11 -0.62 11.02 4.15
N GLY A 12 0.06 12.09 3.79
CA GLY A 12 1.02 12.14 2.68
C GLY A 12 1.66 13.50 2.56
N HIS A 13 2.54 13.69 1.57
CA HIS A 13 3.13 15.00 1.28
C HIS A 13 3.79 15.01 -0.11
N PRO A 14 3.55 16.02 -0.97
CA PRO A 14 2.43 16.97 -0.89
C PRO A 14 1.10 16.34 -1.33
N LEU A 15 -0.02 16.77 -0.74
CA LEU A 15 -1.37 16.24 -1.02
C LEU A 15 -2.23 17.18 -1.88
N GLY A 16 -1.63 17.92 -2.82
CA GLY A 16 -2.32 18.97 -3.60
C GLY A 16 -3.53 18.51 -4.44
N HIS A 17 -3.64 17.22 -4.79
CA HIS A 17 -4.67 16.71 -5.72
C HIS A 17 -5.28 15.36 -5.29
N THR A 18 -5.43 15.14 -3.99
CA THR A 18 -6.05 13.90 -3.51
C THR A 18 -7.57 13.88 -3.68
N LEU A 19 -8.11 12.79 -4.20
CA LEU A 19 -9.55 12.53 -4.29
C LEU A 19 -10.10 11.79 -3.05
N SER A 20 -9.23 11.40 -2.13
CA SER A 20 -9.62 10.58 -0.96
C SER A 20 -10.73 11.22 -0.11
N PRO A 21 -10.73 12.54 0.19
CA PRO A 21 -11.82 13.13 0.94
C PRO A 21 -13.19 12.99 0.25
N GLN A 22 -13.24 13.20 -1.06
CA GLN A 22 -14.49 13.09 -1.83
C GLN A 22 -15.01 11.65 -1.84
N ILE A 23 -14.11 10.69 -2.05
CA ILE A 23 -14.45 9.26 -2.10
C ILE A 23 -14.95 8.80 -0.72
N HIS A 24 -14.23 9.11 0.36
CA HIS A 24 -14.60 8.66 1.69
C HIS A 24 -15.86 9.36 2.22
N THR A 25 -16.03 10.65 1.97
CA THR A 25 -17.29 11.35 2.31
C THR A 25 -18.48 10.68 1.64
N ARG A 26 -18.35 10.32 0.36
CA ARG A 26 -19.42 9.61 -0.34
C ARG A 26 -19.67 8.19 0.22
N LEU A 27 -18.61 7.48 0.62
CA LEU A 27 -18.74 6.19 1.27
C LEU A 27 -19.44 6.29 2.63
N PHE A 28 -19.16 7.30 3.44
CA PHE A 28 -19.84 7.55 4.71
C PHE A 28 -21.34 7.83 4.49
N GLU A 29 -21.70 8.64 3.48
CA GLU A 29 -23.11 8.86 3.13
C GLU A 29 -23.82 7.55 2.77
N ILE A 30 -23.19 6.69 1.96
CA ILE A 30 -23.77 5.42 1.50
C ILE A 30 -23.91 4.44 2.67
N SER A 31 -22.95 4.41 3.60
CA SER A 31 -22.97 3.51 4.77
C SER A 31 -23.81 4.05 5.93
N GLY A 32 -24.23 5.31 5.89
CA GLY A 32 -24.90 5.97 7.01
C GLY A 32 -23.98 6.35 8.16
N GLU A 33 -22.66 6.29 7.95
CA GLU A 33 -21.66 6.57 8.99
C GLU A 33 -21.53 8.09 9.21
N GLN A 34 -21.62 8.53 10.47
CA GLN A 34 -21.41 9.92 10.88
C GLN A 34 -19.92 10.17 11.15
N ALA A 35 -19.16 10.44 10.10
CA ALA A 35 -17.72 10.60 10.18
C ALA A 35 -17.22 11.84 9.46
N GLU A 36 -15.98 12.24 9.75
CA GLU A 36 -15.23 13.29 9.08
C GLU A 36 -13.98 12.70 8.43
N TYR A 37 -13.60 13.19 7.24
CA TYR A 37 -12.37 12.79 6.57
C TYR A 37 -11.45 13.98 6.31
N LYS A 38 -10.23 13.95 6.85
CA LYS A 38 -9.26 15.06 6.84
C LYS A 38 -8.11 14.82 5.87
N ILE A 39 -7.54 15.92 5.37
CA ILE A 39 -6.24 15.93 4.69
C ILE A 39 -5.17 16.19 5.75
N LEU A 40 -4.23 15.26 5.90
CA LEU A 40 -3.11 15.33 6.82
C LEU A 40 -1.82 15.56 6.02
N ASP A 41 -1.78 16.69 5.31
CA ASP A 41 -0.59 17.08 4.52
C ASP A 41 0.55 17.47 5.46
N THR A 42 1.48 16.55 5.67
CA THR A 42 2.50 16.63 6.72
C THR A 42 3.87 16.48 6.10
N PRO A 43 4.73 17.50 6.14
CA PRO A 43 6.12 17.40 5.68
C PRO A 43 6.92 16.37 6.50
N PRO A 44 7.95 15.72 5.90
CA PRO A 44 8.72 14.65 6.55
C PRO A 44 9.30 15.00 7.92
N GLU A 45 9.77 16.22 8.09
CA GLU A 45 10.35 16.71 9.36
C GLU A 45 9.33 16.84 10.49
N LYS A 46 8.04 16.86 10.17
CA LYS A 46 6.93 16.96 11.14
C LYS A 46 6.23 15.62 11.40
N LEU A 47 6.57 14.58 10.67
CA LEU A 47 5.87 13.29 10.74
C LEU A 47 5.86 12.73 12.17
N THR A 48 7.02 12.69 12.81
CA THR A 48 7.17 12.13 14.17
C THR A 48 6.38 12.93 15.19
N ASP A 49 6.49 14.26 15.17
CA ASP A 49 5.82 15.14 16.12
C ASP A 49 4.29 15.12 15.97
N SER A 50 3.81 14.86 14.75
CA SER A 50 2.37 14.81 14.46
C SER A 50 1.73 13.45 14.78
N PHE A 51 2.51 12.42 15.07
CA PHE A 51 1.98 11.06 15.17
C PHE A 51 1.04 10.85 16.36
N GLU A 52 1.27 11.51 17.49
CA GLU A 52 0.35 11.48 18.64
C GLU A 52 -1.04 12.03 18.27
N TYR A 53 -1.08 13.09 17.44
CA TYR A 53 -2.35 13.55 16.89
C TYR A 53 -3.00 12.49 15.99
N PHE A 54 -2.22 11.82 15.13
CA PHE A 54 -2.77 10.78 14.24
C PHE A 54 -3.30 9.58 15.02
N LYS A 55 -2.70 9.23 16.16
CA LYS A 55 -3.24 8.21 17.08
C LYS A 55 -4.60 8.58 17.67
N SER A 56 -4.93 9.86 17.76
CA SER A 56 -6.23 10.31 18.26
C SER A 56 -7.37 10.16 17.23
N LEU A 57 -7.04 9.91 15.97
CA LEU A 57 -8.02 9.64 14.92
C LEU A 57 -8.56 8.21 15.04
N THR A 58 -9.75 7.96 14.47
CA THR A 58 -10.30 6.58 14.36
C THR A 58 -9.42 5.72 13.44
N GLY A 59 -8.86 6.31 12.39
CA GLY A 59 -7.94 5.67 11.48
C GLY A 59 -7.59 6.60 10.32
N PHE A 60 -6.60 6.23 9.52
CA PHE A 60 -6.21 7.05 8.37
C PHE A 60 -5.50 6.24 7.29
N ASN A 61 -5.64 6.71 6.06
CA ASN A 61 -4.88 6.18 4.93
C ASN A 61 -3.50 6.84 4.85
N ILE A 62 -2.55 6.11 4.28
CA ILE A 62 -1.19 6.59 4.05
C ILE A 62 -0.86 6.50 2.56
N THR A 63 -0.28 7.57 2.02
CA THR A 63 0.26 7.60 0.66
C THR A 63 1.72 8.04 0.64
N ILE A 64 2.25 8.34 -0.54
CA ILE A 64 3.63 8.81 -0.73
C ILE A 64 3.90 10.04 0.16
N PRO A 65 5.08 10.09 0.82
CA PRO A 65 6.19 9.13 0.79
C PRO A 65 6.21 8.13 1.95
N TYR A 66 5.19 8.05 2.80
CA TYR A 66 5.26 7.52 4.17
C TYR A 66 4.94 6.03 4.32
N LYS A 67 4.51 5.31 3.28
CA LYS A 67 4.05 3.92 3.37
C LYS A 67 5.06 2.94 4.02
N ILE A 68 6.36 3.25 3.94
CA ILE A 68 7.42 2.44 4.55
C ILE A 68 7.82 3.01 5.91
N ASP A 69 8.04 4.32 6.01
CA ASP A 69 8.53 4.94 7.24
C ASP A 69 7.55 4.84 8.40
N ILE A 70 6.24 4.89 8.11
CA ILE A 70 5.17 4.80 9.09
C ILE A 70 5.13 3.46 9.83
N ILE A 71 5.70 2.41 9.27
CA ILE A 71 5.79 1.07 9.87
C ILE A 71 6.40 1.14 11.28
N LYS A 72 7.45 1.95 11.45
CA LYS A 72 8.16 2.11 12.72
C LYS A 72 7.33 2.78 13.82
N MET A 73 6.21 3.39 13.43
CA MET A 73 5.32 4.14 14.30
C MET A 73 4.05 3.36 14.64
N CYS A 74 3.81 2.23 13.98
CA CYS A 74 2.69 1.33 14.30
C CYS A 74 3.02 0.47 15.52
N ASP A 75 2.05 0.28 16.41
CA ASP A 75 2.20 -0.63 17.55
C ASP A 75 2.16 -2.09 17.07
N THR A 76 1.36 -2.38 16.04
CA THR A 76 1.24 -3.70 15.41
C THR A 76 1.10 -3.59 13.90
N LEU A 77 1.41 -4.67 13.19
CA LEU A 77 1.20 -4.80 11.76
C LEU A 77 0.40 -6.07 11.48
N ASP A 78 -0.56 -5.99 10.56
CA ASP A 78 -1.23 -7.17 10.05
C ASP A 78 -0.33 -7.95 9.07
N ASP A 79 -0.79 -9.11 8.61
CA ASP A 79 -0.01 -9.97 7.73
C ASP A 79 0.22 -9.35 6.33
N THR A 80 -0.68 -8.48 5.86
CA THR A 80 -0.52 -7.79 4.59
C THR A 80 0.57 -6.73 4.68
N ALA A 81 0.55 -5.91 5.73
CA ALA A 81 1.57 -4.89 5.96
C ALA A 81 2.97 -5.51 6.15
N LYS A 82 3.07 -6.62 6.89
CA LYS A 82 4.33 -7.38 7.06
C LYS A 82 4.84 -7.92 5.74
N ARG A 83 3.96 -8.55 4.95
CA ARG A 83 4.30 -9.20 3.67
C ARG A 83 4.89 -8.23 2.66
N TYR A 84 4.30 -7.05 2.53
CA TYR A 84 4.76 -6.06 1.53
C TYR A 84 5.75 -5.05 2.09
N ASN A 85 6.03 -5.10 3.41
CA ASN A 85 6.83 -4.10 4.11
C ASN A 85 6.33 -2.67 3.79
N SER A 86 5.02 -2.47 3.86
CA SER A 86 4.36 -1.25 3.44
C SER A 86 2.98 -1.13 4.09
N VAL A 87 2.66 0.04 4.63
CA VAL A 87 1.38 0.38 5.26
C VAL A 87 0.69 1.46 4.45
N ASN A 88 -0.56 1.23 4.06
CA ASN A 88 -1.41 2.23 3.40
C ASN A 88 -2.66 2.59 4.21
N CYS A 89 -2.87 1.93 5.33
CA CYS A 89 -4.00 2.18 6.21
C CYS A 89 -3.62 1.88 7.66
N ILE A 90 -4.01 2.76 8.59
CA ILE A 90 -3.89 2.54 10.03
C ILE A 90 -5.30 2.62 10.64
N ALA A 91 -5.60 1.66 11.51
CA ALA A 91 -6.74 1.71 12.40
C ALA A 91 -6.25 1.90 13.84
N ASN A 92 -6.86 2.84 14.55
CA ASN A 92 -6.58 3.10 15.96
C ASN A 92 -7.75 2.58 16.80
N VAL A 93 -7.49 1.52 17.56
CA VAL A 93 -8.49 0.89 18.40
C VAL A 93 -7.96 0.73 19.82
N ASN A 94 -8.64 1.29 20.80
CA ASN A 94 -8.24 1.23 22.22
C ASN A 94 -6.79 1.69 22.46
N GLY A 95 -6.34 2.72 21.75
CA GLY A 95 -4.98 3.27 21.87
C GLY A 95 -3.89 2.46 21.15
N VAL A 96 -4.25 1.41 20.41
CA VAL A 96 -3.33 0.59 19.61
C VAL A 96 -3.47 0.96 18.13
N SER A 97 -2.38 1.37 17.51
CA SER A 97 -2.28 1.66 16.08
C SER A 97 -1.86 0.41 15.31
N THR A 98 -2.77 -0.15 14.52
CA THR A 98 -2.48 -1.32 13.68
C THR A 98 -2.35 -0.91 12.22
N GLY A 99 -1.22 -1.24 11.60
CA GLY A 99 -0.93 -0.97 10.20
C GLY A 99 -1.37 -2.10 9.27
N TYR A 100 -2.00 -1.74 8.16
CA TYR A 100 -2.51 -2.65 7.12
C TYR A 100 -2.01 -2.23 5.75
N ASN A 101 -2.00 -3.19 4.80
CA ASN A 101 -1.87 -2.89 3.39
C ASN A 101 -3.07 -3.44 2.61
N THR A 102 -3.96 -2.55 2.21
CA THR A 102 -5.18 -2.87 1.46
C THR A 102 -5.00 -2.74 -0.06
N ASP A 103 -3.86 -2.24 -0.54
CA ASP A 103 -3.58 -2.08 -1.99
C ASP A 103 -3.60 -3.44 -2.70
N CYS A 104 -3.08 -4.49 -2.05
CA CYS A 104 -3.07 -5.84 -2.60
C CYS A 104 -4.48 -6.38 -2.84
N THR A 105 -5.38 -6.20 -1.87
CA THR A 105 -6.78 -6.64 -1.99
C THR A 105 -7.50 -5.86 -3.10
N GLY A 106 -7.26 -4.56 -3.20
CA GLY A 106 -7.78 -3.73 -4.29
C GLY A 106 -7.28 -4.19 -5.65
N PHE A 107 -5.99 -4.46 -5.77
CA PHE A 107 -5.37 -4.93 -7.01
C PHE A 107 -5.91 -6.30 -7.44
N THR A 108 -5.92 -7.29 -6.57
CA THR A 108 -6.39 -8.64 -6.92
C THR A 108 -7.88 -8.68 -7.25
N LYS A 109 -8.70 -7.91 -6.54
CA LYS A 109 -10.12 -7.75 -6.87
C LYS A 109 -10.33 -7.07 -8.22
N ALA A 110 -9.53 -6.05 -8.56
CA ALA A 110 -9.62 -5.37 -9.86
C ALA A 110 -9.26 -6.31 -11.02
N ILE A 111 -8.18 -7.08 -10.89
CA ILE A 111 -7.78 -8.11 -11.87
C ILE A 111 -8.90 -9.14 -12.06
N GLY A 112 -9.46 -9.66 -10.96
CA GLY A 112 -10.55 -10.64 -10.99
C GLY A 112 -11.83 -10.08 -11.63
N ALA A 113 -12.19 -8.83 -11.37
CA ALA A 113 -13.34 -8.17 -11.98
C ALA A 113 -13.20 -7.99 -13.50
N MET A 114 -11.97 -7.95 -14.01
CA MET A 114 -11.66 -7.93 -15.45
C MET A 114 -11.65 -9.33 -16.08
N GLY A 115 -11.97 -10.38 -15.30
CA GLY A 115 -11.90 -11.78 -15.75
C GLY A 115 -10.48 -12.30 -15.97
N MET A 116 -9.48 -11.61 -15.44
CA MET A 116 -8.07 -11.98 -15.55
C MET A 116 -7.57 -12.66 -14.28
N THR A 117 -6.47 -13.41 -14.42
CA THR A 117 -5.77 -14.05 -13.31
C THR A 117 -4.27 -13.76 -13.38
N LEU A 118 -3.59 -13.92 -12.28
CA LEU A 118 -2.13 -13.80 -12.20
C LEU A 118 -1.41 -15.16 -12.31
N THR A 119 -2.12 -16.23 -12.64
CA THR A 119 -1.59 -17.61 -12.70
C THR A 119 -0.78 -17.93 -13.95
N ASN A 120 -0.79 -17.04 -14.94
CA ASN A 120 -0.08 -17.20 -16.21
C ASN A 120 1.24 -16.42 -16.24
N LYS A 121 1.77 -16.15 -17.45
CA LYS A 121 2.90 -15.24 -17.63
C LYS A 121 2.47 -13.81 -17.32
N VAL A 122 3.18 -13.18 -16.40
CA VAL A 122 2.92 -11.82 -15.94
C VAL A 122 4.13 -10.94 -16.29
N LEU A 123 3.89 -9.86 -17.03
CA LEU A 123 4.89 -8.82 -17.26
C LEU A 123 4.53 -7.61 -16.36
N LEU A 124 5.45 -7.25 -15.49
CA LEU A 124 5.32 -6.10 -14.60
C LEU A 124 6.27 -4.98 -15.05
N LEU A 125 5.76 -3.79 -15.28
CA LEU A 125 6.55 -2.63 -15.64
C LEU A 125 6.93 -1.82 -14.40
N GLY A 126 8.20 -1.90 -14.00
CA GLY A 126 8.76 -1.22 -12.82
C GLY A 126 8.68 -2.03 -11.53
N CYS A 127 9.51 -1.66 -10.54
CA CYS A 127 9.64 -2.35 -9.26
C CYS A 127 9.60 -1.40 -8.04
N GLY A 128 8.90 -0.27 -8.16
CA GLY A 128 8.62 0.63 -7.03
C GLY A 128 7.71 -0.03 -5.98
N GLY A 129 7.32 0.69 -4.93
CA GLY A 129 6.56 0.13 -3.80
C GLY A 129 5.30 -0.64 -4.20
N VAL A 130 4.48 -0.10 -5.11
CA VAL A 130 3.29 -0.79 -5.65
C VAL A 130 3.71 -1.96 -6.55
N GLY A 131 4.74 -1.78 -7.39
CA GLY A 131 5.27 -2.85 -8.25
C GLY A 131 5.77 -4.03 -7.43
N ARG A 132 6.45 -3.78 -6.30
CA ARG A 132 6.86 -4.82 -5.36
C ARG A 132 5.67 -5.65 -4.86
N MET A 133 4.59 -5.01 -4.43
CA MET A 133 3.38 -5.71 -3.97
C MET A 133 2.77 -6.55 -5.10
N MET A 134 2.64 -6.00 -6.32
CA MET A 134 2.13 -6.72 -7.49
C MET A 134 3.00 -7.91 -7.86
N ALA A 135 4.33 -7.78 -7.78
CA ALA A 135 5.29 -8.88 -8.02
C ALA A 135 5.07 -10.04 -7.04
N ILE A 136 4.93 -9.73 -5.76
CA ILE A 136 4.67 -10.74 -4.72
C ILE A 136 3.33 -11.45 -4.97
N GLU A 137 2.27 -10.70 -5.28
CA GLU A 137 0.96 -11.30 -5.54
C GLU A 137 0.97 -12.18 -6.80
N ALA A 138 1.62 -11.75 -7.88
CA ALA A 138 1.73 -12.56 -9.09
C ALA A 138 2.37 -13.93 -8.80
N VAL A 139 3.45 -13.94 -8.01
CA VAL A 139 4.13 -15.19 -7.64
C VAL A 139 3.29 -16.04 -6.66
N ARG A 140 2.59 -15.41 -5.71
CA ARG A 140 1.70 -16.12 -4.77
C ARG A 140 0.54 -16.82 -5.46
N GLU A 141 -0.01 -16.21 -6.50
CA GLU A 141 -1.06 -16.80 -7.35
C GLU A 141 -0.51 -17.89 -8.30
N GLY A 142 0.79 -18.13 -8.32
CA GLY A 142 1.45 -19.14 -9.15
C GLY A 142 1.86 -18.66 -10.54
N GLY A 143 1.93 -17.37 -10.77
CA GLY A 143 2.35 -16.76 -12.02
C GLY A 143 3.86 -16.89 -12.29
N GLU A 144 4.21 -16.87 -13.57
CA GLU A 144 5.58 -16.72 -14.04
C GLU A 144 5.86 -15.24 -14.32
N LEU A 145 6.65 -14.61 -13.43
CA LEU A 145 6.82 -13.17 -13.41
C LEU A 145 8.09 -12.71 -14.12
N THR A 146 7.95 -11.75 -15.02
CA THR A 146 9.06 -10.95 -15.55
C THR A 146 8.88 -9.48 -15.17
N ILE A 147 9.88 -8.90 -14.51
CA ILE A 147 9.88 -7.48 -14.12
C ILE A 147 10.72 -6.70 -15.13
N ALA A 148 10.09 -5.84 -15.90
CA ALA A 148 10.78 -4.97 -16.86
C ALA A 148 11.16 -3.63 -16.19
N VAL A 149 12.43 -3.28 -16.18
CA VAL A 149 12.96 -2.10 -15.50
C VAL A 149 13.89 -1.26 -16.36
N ARG A 150 14.11 -0.01 -15.97
CA ARG A 150 15.16 0.83 -16.54
C ARG A 150 16.53 0.41 -16.00
N ASP A 151 17.60 0.77 -16.70
CA ASP A 151 18.98 0.46 -16.28
C ASP A 151 19.27 0.88 -14.82
N ALA A 152 18.83 2.04 -14.42
CA ALA A 152 19.02 2.56 -13.07
C ALA A 152 18.33 1.71 -11.98
N ASP A 153 17.29 0.97 -12.33
CA ASP A 153 16.46 0.19 -11.39
C ASP A 153 16.87 -1.29 -11.32
N ILE A 154 17.88 -1.73 -12.10
CA ILE A 154 18.39 -3.12 -12.11
C ILE A 154 18.75 -3.63 -10.70
N PRO A 155 19.50 -2.88 -9.87
CA PRO A 155 19.86 -3.37 -8.52
C PRO A 155 18.62 -3.67 -7.66
N VAL A 156 17.58 -2.83 -7.77
CA VAL A 156 16.32 -3.00 -7.02
C VAL A 156 15.56 -4.22 -7.53
N ALA A 157 15.45 -4.40 -8.86
CA ALA A 157 14.79 -5.55 -9.46
C ALA A 157 15.46 -6.87 -9.10
N LYS A 158 16.80 -6.89 -9.13
CA LYS A 158 17.60 -8.05 -8.75
C LYS A 158 17.36 -8.44 -7.29
N ALA A 159 17.46 -7.48 -6.38
CA ALA A 159 17.20 -7.71 -4.96
C ALA A 159 15.78 -8.24 -4.70
N LEU A 160 14.77 -7.67 -5.38
CA LEU A 160 13.39 -8.12 -5.29
C LEU A 160 13.22 -9.57 -5.81
N CYS A 161 13.84 -9.92 -6.94
CA CYS A 161 13.80 -11.29 -7.45
C CYS A 161 14.47 -12.30 -6.50
N GLU A 162 15.59 -11.94 -5.89
CA GLU A 162 16.29 -12.78 -4.90
C GLU A 162 15.43 -12.98 -3.66
N GLU A 163 14.86 -11.92 -3.12
CA GLU A 163 13.94 -11.99 -1.98
C GLU A 163 12.72 -12.87 -2.25
N ILE A 164 12.09 -12.70 -3.42
CA ILE A 164 10.93 -13.52 -3.82
C ILE A 164 11.34 -15.00 -3.87
N LYS A 165 12.49 -15.33 -4.46
CA LYS A 165 12.97 -16.72 -4.53
C LYS A 165 13.28 -17.32 -3.16
N GLN A 166 13.76 -16.52 -2.21
CA GLN A 166 14.01 -16.96 -0.83
C GLN A 166 12.71 -17.26 -0.07
N ASN A 167 11.67 -16.45 -0.29
CA ASN A 167 10.40 -16.57 0.43
C ASN A 167 9.41 -17.53 -0.24
N TYR A 168 9.58 -17.82 -1.53
CA TYR A 168 8.69 -18.66 -2.34
C TYR A 168 9.52 -19.65 -3.17
N ASN A 169 9.79 -20.83 -2.63
CA ASN A 169 10.72 -21.84 -3.19
C ASN A 169 10.45 -22.27 -4.64
N SER A 170 9.21 -22.18 -5.11
CA SER A 170 8.81 -22.52 -6.49
C SER A 170 8.65 -21.29 -7.40
N ALA A 171 9.05 -20.12 -6.96
CA ALA A 171 8.84 -18.87 -7.69
C ALA A 171 9.58 -18.85 -9.03
N LYS A 172 8.82 -18.66 -10.10
CA LYS A 172 9.36 -18.37 -11.44
C LYS A 172 9.38 -16.86 -11.61
N VAL A 173 10.48 -16.24 -11.22
CA VAL A 173 10.67 -14.79 -11.29
C VAL A 173 12.01 -14.43 -11.90
N GLY A 174 11.99 -13.44 -12.81
CA GLY A 174 13.15 -12.83 -13.42
C GLY A 174 12.90 -11.35 -13.73
N PHE A 175 13.93 -10.69 -14.26
CA PHE A 175 13.80 -9.32 -14.75
C PHE A 175 14.49 -9.16 -16.10
N CYS A 176 14.11 -8.12 -16.83
CA CYS A 176 14.72 -7.71 -18.08
C CYS A 176 14.76 -6.17 -18.17
N LEU A 177 15.46 -5.65 -19.16
CA LEU A 177 15.40 -4.22 -19.47
C LEU A 177 14.06 -3.87 -20.14
N LEU A 178 13.54 -2.70 -19.82
CA LEU A 178 12.32 -2.18 -20.46
C LEU A 178 12.48 -2.06 -21.99
N SER A 179 13.70 -1.80 -22.48
CA SER A 179 14.04 -1.76 -23.91
C SER A 179 13.98 -3.13 -24.61
N GLU A 180 13.98 -4.24 -23.86
CA GLU A 180 13.91 -5.61 -24.38
C GLU A 180 12.48 -6.14 -24.50
N VAL A 181 11.52 -5.41 -23.94
CA VAL A 181 10.09 -5.76 -24.04
C VAL A 181 9.59 -5.46 -25.45
N LYS A 182 9.08 -6.49 -26.13
CA LYS A 182 8.55 -6.42 -27.50
C LYS A 182 7.04 -6.38 -27.50
#